data_0ee79de273e8628d1ba48fa47b0af436
#
_entry.id   0ee79de273e8628d1ba48fa47b0af436
#
_cell.length_a   1.000
_cell.length_b   1.000
_cell.length_c   1.000
_cell.angle_alpha   90.00
_cell.angle_beta   90.00
_cell.angle_gamma   90.00
#
_symmetry.space_group_name_H-M   'P 1'
#
loop_
_entity.id
_entity.type
_entity.pdbx_description
1 polymer ?
#
loop_
_entity_poly.entity_id
_entity_poly.type
_entity_poly.pdbx_seq_one_letter_code
_entity_poly.pdbx_strand_id
1 'polypeptide(L)'
;MFKDKVLLITGGTGSFGSTLLRKFANSDLKEIRVFSRDEKKQEDLRIELKNDKINFIIGDVRDFHSINTAMEGVDYVFNAAALKQVPSCEFYPMQAIQTNILGSENVLEAAVHNRVKRVVVLSTDKAVYPINTMGMTKSLLEKLCINKARMPQVKENGGVFCCTRYGNVMCSRGSIIPLFISQIKSGQPLTVTEPNMTRFMMSLDDSVRLVMYAFKHAHPGDIFVQKAPAATVETLAIALKELFNANNEIKIIGARHGEKMYESLCGKEEMSKAEDLGDFYRIPADFRDLNYTKYLATDPPRLQDKEYNSDNTRRLNVAQLKELLLTLPYVQEELNSIHH
;
A
#
# COMPACT_ATOMS: atom_id res chain seq x y z
N MET A 1 -23.12 -0.36 -2.22
CA MET A 1 -22.10 -0.60 -3.24
C MET A 1 -21.67 -2.08 -3.25
N PHE A 2 -21.35 -2.67 -2.12
CA PHE A 2 -20.82 -4.04 -2.02
C PHE A 2 -21.88 -5.15 -1.94
N LYS A 3 -23.16 -4.80 -1.73
CA LYS A 3 -24.24 -5.76 -1.58
C LYS A 3 -24.34 -6.69 -2.81
N ASP A 4 -24.36 -7.99 -2.55
CA ASP A 4 -24.47 -9.06 -3.55
C ASP A 4 -23.31 -9.11 -4.58
N LYS A 5 -22.14 -8.52 -4.27
CA LYS A 5 -20.96 -8.44 -5.14
C LYS A 5 -19.90 -9.45 -4.77
N VAL A 6 -19.06 -9.80 -5.73
CA VAL A 6 -17.90 -10.67 -5.57
C VAL A 6 -16.63 -9.83 -5.58
N LEU A 7 -15.82 -9.93 -4.51
CA LEU A 7 -14.53 -9.27 -4.37
C LEU A 7 -13.38 -10.28 -4.46
N LEU A 8 -12.42 -10.04 -5.35
CA LEU A 8 -11.16 -10.77 -5.38
C LEU A 8 -10.05 -9.94 -4.72
N ILE A 9 -9.29 -10.56 -3.83
CA ILE A 9 -8.12 -9.97 -3.18
C ILE A 9 -6.88 -10.78 -3.55
N THR A 10 -6.01 -10.25 -4.42
CA THR A 10 -4.71 -10.87 -4.67
C THR A 10 -3.74 -10.52 -3.55
N GLY A 11 -2.88 -11.47 -3.18
CA GLY A 11 -2.01 -11.28 -2.01
C GLY A 11 -2.77 -11.19 -0.69
N GLY A 12 -3.99 -11.75 -0.63
CA GLY A 12 -4.90 -11.65 0.49
C GLY A 12 -4.41 -12.25 1.81
N THR A 13 -3.35 -13.08 1.78
CA THR A 13 -2.68 -13.62 2.97
C THR A 13 -1.55 -12.73 3.51
N GLY A 14 -1.23 -11.62 2.82
CA GLY A 14 -0.29 -10.61 3.30
C GLY A 14 -0.90 -9.72 4.39
N SER A 15 -0.07 -8.95 5.11
CA SER A 15 -0.54 -8.08 6.21
C SER A 15 -1.69 -7.17 5.78
N PHE A 16 -1.59 -6.51 4.63
CA PHE A 16 -2.62 -5.62 4.14
C PHE A 16 -3.86 -6.38 3.64
N GLY A 17 -3.65 -7.40 2.80
CA GLY A 17 -4.74 -8.20 2.24
C GLY A 17 -5.58 -8.87 3.31
N SER A 18 -4.95 -9.43 4.36
CA SER A 18 -5.67 -10.07 5.48
C SER A 18 -6.44 -9.06 6.35
N THR A 19 -5.92 -7.85 6.52
CA THR A 19 -6.67 -6.78 7.24
C THR A 19 -7.89 -6.35 6.45
N LEU A 20 -7.73 -6.16 5.14
CA LEU A 20 -8.87 -5.86 4.27
C LEU A 20 -9.89 -7.00 4.26
N LEU A 21 -9.43 -8.25 4.20
CA LEU A 21 -10.27 -9.44 4.27
C LEU A 21 -11.11 -9.45 5.54
N ARG A 22 -10.52 -9.23 6.73
CA ARG A 22 -11.24 -9.16 8.00
C ARG A 22 -12.29 -8.05 8.01
N LYS A 23 -11.97 -6.89 7.40
CA LYS A 23 -12.92 -5.77 7.29
C LYS A 23 -14.12 -6.12 6.43
N PHE A 24 -13.91 -6.84 5.32
CA PHE A 24 -14.97 -7.25 4.43
C PHE A 24 -15.72 -8.52 4.86
N ALA A 25 -15.15 -9.33 5.75
CA ALA A 25 -15.74 -10.60 6.18
C ALA A 25 -17.19 -10.44 6.70
N ASN A 26 -17.48 -9.31 7.37
CA ASN A 26 -18.80 -9.00 7.90
C ASN A 26 -19.62 -8.04 7.00
N SER A 27 -19.21 -7.83 5.76
CA SER A 27 -19.94 -6.96 4.81
C SER A 27 -21.05 -7.70 4.07
N ASP A 28 -21.85 -6.95 3.29
CA ASP A 28 -22.94 -7.49 2.44
C ASP A 28 -22.41 -8.09 1.13
N LEU A 29 -21.11 -8.39 1.01
CA LEU A 29 -20.56 -9.09 -0.14
C LEU A 29 -21.17 -10.50 -0.23
N LYS A 30 -21.43 -10.93 -1.47
CA LYS A 30 -21.85 -12.31 -1.75
C LYS A 30 -20.72 -13.30 -1.55
N GLU A 31 -19.51 -12.94 -2.01
CA GLU A 31 -18.33 -13.79 -1.98
C GLU A 31 -17.06 -12.94 -1.88
N ILE A 32 -16.05 -13.44 -1.18
CA ILE A 32 -14.71 -12.88 -1.14
C ILE A 32 -13.74 -13.97 -1.57
N ARG A 33 -13.00 -13.75 -2.66
CA ARG A 33 -11.96 -14.65 -3.13
C ARG A 33 -10.60 -14.16 -2.67
N VAL A 34 -9.87 -15.02 -1.98
CA VAL A 34 -8.51 -14.77 -1.50
C VAL A 34 -7.53 -15.53 -2.37
N PHE A 35 -6.83 -14.82 -3.25
CA PHE A 35 -5.90 -15.41 -4.21
C PHE A 35 -4.46 -15.21 -3.74
N SER A 36 -3.74 -16.29 -3.44
CA SER A 36 -2.33 -16.24 -3.03
C SER A 36 -1.64 -17.59 -3.23
N ARG A 37 -0.31 -17.59 -3.16
CA ARG A 37 0.53 -18.81 -3.31
C ARG A 37 0.71 -19.58 -2.01
N ASP A 38 0.47 -18.95 -0.87
CA ASP A 38 0.84 -19.44 0.45
C ASP A 38 -0.32 -20.24 1.06
N GLU A 39 -0.31 -21.55 0.85
CA GLU A 39 -1.32 -22.50 1.34
C GLU A 39 -1.44 -22.46 2.87
N LYS A 40 -0.29 -22.41 3.58
CA LYS A 40 -0.30 -22.41 5.05
C LYS A 40 -1.04 -21.18 5.62
N LYS A 41 -0.78 -19.99 5.08
CA LYS A 41 -1.46 -18.78 5.52
C LYS A 41 -2.93 -18.74 5.10
N GLN A 42 -3.30 -19.38 4.00
CA GLN A 42 -4.71 -19.54 3.63
C GLN A 42 -5.43 -20.42 4.64
N GLU A 43 -4.81 -21.54 5.04
CA GLU A 43 -5.37 -22.45 6.04
C GLU A 43 -5.52 -21.76 7.41
N ASP A 44 -4.50 -21.02 7.87
CA ASP A 44 -4.57 -20.26 9.12
C ASP A 44 -5.74 -19.27 9.12
N LEU A 45 -5.91 -18.51 8.01
CA LEU A 45 -7.03 -17.57 7.87
C LEU A 45 -8.39 -18.26 7.78
N ARG A 46 -8.46 -19.45 7.15
CA ARG A 46 -9.71 -20.23 7.08
C ARG A 46 -10.14 -20.69 8.47
N ILE A 47 -9.19 -21.19 9.27
CA ILE A 47 -9.44 -21.63 10.64
C ILE A 47 -9.83 -20.44 11.54
N GLU A 48 -9.16 -19.29 11.36
CA GLU A 48 -9.42 -18.07 12.13
C GLU A 48 -10.81 -17.49 11.83
N LEU A 49 -11.12 -17.30 10.54
CA LEU A 49 -12.29 -16.52 10.13
C LEU A 49 -13.59 -17.33 10.10
N LYS A 50 -13.53 -18.63 9.79
CA LYS A 50 -14.70 -19.54 9.74
C LYS A 50 -15.92 -18.93 9.05
N ASN A 51 -15.73 -18.39 7.85
CA ASN A 51 -16.75 -17.64 7.13
C ASN A 51 -16.96 -18.22 5.72
N ASP A 52 -18.14 -18.76 5.47
CA ASP A 52 -18.49 -19.47 4.23
C ASP A 52 -18.49 -18.56 2.98
N LYS A 53 -18.51 -17.24 3.16
CA LYS A 53 -18.39 -16.29 2.04
C LYS A 53 -16.96 -16.19 1.50
N ILE A 54 -15.97 -16.70 2.24
CA ILE A 54 -14.56 -16.57 1.88
C ILE A 54 -14.11 -17.82 1.14
N ASN A 55 -13.75 -17.64 -0.12
CA ASN A 55 -13.17 -18.69 -0.95
C ASN A 55 -11.66 -18.49 -1.11
N PHE A 56 -10.88 -19.44 -0.62
CA PHE A 56 -9.42 -19.41 -0.71
C PHE A 56 -8.96 -20.14 -1.96
N ILE A 57 -8.22 -19.43 -2.83
CA ILE A 57 -7.73 -19.92 -4.11
C ILE A 57 -6.20 -19.89 -4.11
N ILE A 58 -5.58 -21.06 -4.26
CA ILE A 58 -4.12 -21.15 -4.45
C ILE A 58 -3.80 -20.82 -5.89
N GLY A 59 -2.94 -19.82 -6.10
CA GLY A 59 -2.50 -19.43 -7.44
C GLY A 59 -1.43 -18.35 -7.42
N ASP A 60 -0.82 -18.12 -8.56
CA ASP A 60 0.26 -17.15 -8.76
C ASP A 60 -0.17 -16.09 -9.79
N VAL A 61 -0.12 -14.80 -9.44
CA VAL A 61 -0.41 -13.70 -10.36
C VAL A 61 0.48 -13.69 -11.61
N ARG A 62 1.63 -14.34 -11.56
CA ARG A 62 2.54 -14.49 -12.71
C ARG A 62 1.99 -15.44 -13.78
N ASP A 63 1.02 -16.26 -13.42
CA ASP A 63 0.30 -17.15 -14.33
C ASP A 63 -1.05 -16.51 -14.69
N PHE A 64 -1.16 -16.04 -15.94
CA PHE A 64 -2.37 -15.43 -16.46
C PHE A 64 -3.59 -16.37 -16.39
N HIS A 65 -3.41 -17.64 -16.73
CA HIS A 65 -4.52 -18.59 -16.75
C HIS A 65 -5.11 -18.79 -15.34
N SER A 66 -4.25 -18.95 -14.35
CA SER A 66 -4.64 -19.09 -12.95
C SER A 66 -5.44 -17.89 -12.44
N ILE A 67 -4.95 -16.67 -12.66
CA ILE A 67 -5.65 -15.46 -12.20
C ILE A 67 -6.91 -15.18 -13.01
N ASN A 68 -6.93 -15.47 -14.32
CA ASN A 68 -8.09 -15.26 -15.16
C ASN A 68 -9.27 -16.17 -14.74
N THR A 69 -9.01 -17.46 -14.46
CA THR A 69 -10.02 -18.38 -13.93
C THR A 69 -10.54 -17.91 -12.57
N ALA A 70 -9.66 -17.48 -11.67
CA ALA A 70 -10.07 -16.96 -10.36
C ALA A 70 -10.94 -15.70 -10.46
N MET A 71 -10.89 -14.99 -11.60
CA MET A 71 -11.58 -13.72 -11.82
C MET A 71 -12.96 -13.86 -12.46
N GLU A 72 -13.37 -15.05 -12.90
CA GLU A 72 -14.68 -15.29 -13.50
C GLU A 72 -15.82 -14.87 -12.56
N GLY A 73 -16.69 -13.96 -13.01
CA GLY A 73 -17.82 -13.44 -12.24
C GLY A 73 -17.45 -12.49 -11.09
N VAL A 74 -16.21 -11.99 -11.03
CA VAL A 74 -15.75 -11.00 -10.05
C VAL A 74 -16.24 -9.61 -10.45
N ASP A 75 -16.79 -8.87 -9.47
CA ASP A 75 -17.20 -7.47 -9.65
C ASP A 75 -16.06 -6.49 -9.29
N TYR A 76 -15.31 -6.79 -8.23
CA TYR A 76 -14.30 -5.91 -7.66
C TYR A 76 -12.98 -6.64 -7.41
N VAL A 77 -11.88 -5.97 -7.68
CA VAL A 77 -10.52 -6.51 -7.44
C VAL A 77 -9.73 -5.55 -6.57
N PHE A 78 -9.10 -6.08 -5.54
CA PHE A 78 -8.02 -5.42 -4.83
C PHE A 78 -6.70 -6.13 -5.12
N ASN A 79 -5.82 -5.49 -5.88
CA ASN A 79 -4.52 -6.05 -6.25
C ASN A 79 -3.44 -5.63 -5.25
N ALA A 80 -3.12 -6.53 -4.30
CA ALA A 80 -2.07 -6.34 -3.29
C ALA A 80 -0.91 -7.35 -3.40
N ALA A 81 -0.95 -8.25 -4.38
CA ALA A 81 0.15 -9.19 -4.60
C ALA A 81 1.41 -8.46 -5.07
N ALA A 82 2.49 -8.53 -4.30
CA ALA A 82 3.75 -7.89 -4.64
C ALA A 82 4.93 -8.44 -3.82
N LEU A 83 6.13 -8.29 -4.35
CA LEU A 83 7.36 -8.25 -3.55
C LEU A 83 7.56 -6.82 -3.05
N LYS A 84 7.69 -6.64 -1.72
CA LYS A 84 7.73 -5.32 -1.06
C LYS A 84 9.04 -5.01 -0.33
N GLN A 85 9.89 -5.99 -0.10
CA GLN A 85 11.14 -5.78 0.63
C GLN A 85 12.18 -5.19 -0.31
N VAL A 86 12.66 -3.98 0.00
CA VAL A 86 13.65 -3.28 -0.83
C VAL A 86 14.90 -4.13 -1.04
N PRO A 87 15.57 -4.68 0.01
CA PRO A 87 16.77 -5.49 -0.20
C PRO A 87 16.52 -6.71 -1.10
N SER A 88 15.42 -7.42 -0.90
CA SER A 88 15.09 -8.59 -1.73
C SER A 88 14.85 -8.22 -3.20
N CYS A 89 14.22 -7.06 -3.45
CA CYS A 89 14.01 -6.60 -4.83
C CYS A 89 15.32 -6.17 -5.50
N GLU A 90 16.25 -5.57 -4.74
CA GLU A 90 17.59 -5.21 -5.25
C GLU A 90 18.40 -6.45 -5.64
N PHE A 91 18.40 -7.49 -4.80
CA PHE A 91 19.13 -8.72 -5.08
C PHE A 91 18.46 -9.60 -6.14
N TYR A 92 17.13 -9.54 -6.26
CA TYR A 92 16.35 -10.35 -7.20
C TYR A 92 15.43 -9.49 -8.08
N PRO A 93 15.99 -8.57 -8.90
CA PRO A 93 15.19 -7.60 -9.65
C PRO A 93 14.22 -8.26 -10.62
N MET A 94 14.61 -9.36 -11.27
CA MET A 94 13.72 -10.10 -12.16
C MET A 94 12.49 -10.67 -11.45
N GLN A 95 12.63 -11.12 -10.20
CA GLN A 95 11.48 -11.61 -9.42
C GLN A 95 10.53 -10.44 -9.06
N ALA A 96 11.08 -9.25 -8.82
CA ALA A 96 10.28 -8.04 -8.61
C ALA A 96 9.55 -7.65 -9.91
N ILE A 97 10.20 -7.67 -11.06
CA ILE A 97 9.59 -7.40 -12.37
C ILE A 97 8.48 -8.41 -12.65
N GLN A 98 8.76 -9.71 -12.52
CA GLN A 98 7.80 -10.77 -12.80
C GLN A 98 6.55 -10.68 -11.90
N THR A 99 6.72 -10.32 -10.63
CA THR A 99 5.59 -10.25 -9.68
C THR A 99 4.89 -8.90 -9.73
N ASN A 100 5.65 -7.80 -9.61
CA ASN A 100 5.06 -6.46 -9.43
C ASN A 100 4.60 -5.85 -10.75
N ILE A 101 5.27 -6.17 -11.87
CA ILE A 101 4.93 -5.63 -13.19
C ILE A 101 4.10 -6.66 -13.98
N LEU A 102 4.71 -7.78 -14.39
CA LEU A 102 4.03 -8.75 -15.25
C LEU A 102 2.86 -9.45 -14.53
N GLY A 103 3.03 -9.79 -13.25
CA GLY A 103 1.94 -10.35 -12.45
C GLY A 103 0.77 -9.37 -12.28
N SER A 104 1.04 -8.09 -12.09
CA SER A 104 -0.02 -7.09 -12.03
C SER A 104 -0.64 -6.80 -13.39
N GLU A 105 0.14 -6.85 -14.47
CA GLU A 105 -0.40 -6.77 -15.83
C GLU A 105 -1.38 -7.93 -16.09
N ASN A 106 -1.04 -9.16 -15.68
CA ASN A 106 -1.94 -10.30 -15.76
C ASN A 106 -3.25 -10.07 -14.98
N VAL A 107 -3.16 -9.52 -13.77
CA VAL A 107 -4.35 -9.18 -12.95
C VAL A 107 -5.23 -8.15 -13.67
N LEU A 108 -4.62 -7.09 -14.21
CA LEU A 108 -5.33 -6.03 -14.91
C LEU A 108 -5.94 -6.52 -16.22
N GLU A 109 -5.23 -7.34 -16.99
CA GLU A 109 -5.73 -7.94 -18.24
C GLU A 109 -6.89 -8.91 -17.96
N ALA A 110 -6.75 -9.77 -16.94
CA ALA A 110 -7.84 -10.65 -16.52
C ALA A 110 -9.06 -9.84 -16.07
N ALA A 111 -8.87 -8.68 -15.42
CA ALA A 111 -9.96 -7.81 -15.02
C ALA A 111 -10.66 -7.16 -16.24
N VAL A 112 -9.93 -6.79 -17.29
CA VAL A 112 -10.51 -6.34 -18.56
C VAL A 112 -11.30 -7.46 -19.23
N HIS A 113 -10.70 -8.65 -19.34
CA HIS A 113 -11.31 -9.83 -19.97
C HIS A 113 -12.63 -10.22 -19.29
N ASN A 114 -12.65 -10.22 -17.95
CA ASN A 114 -13.83 -10.57 -17.15
C ASN A 114 -14.76 -9.40 -16.85
N ARG A 115 -14.57 -8.24 -17.48
CA ARG A 115 -15.41 -7.04 -17.36
C ARG A 115 -15.62 -6.57 -15.92
N VAL A 116 -14.56 -6.68 -15.10
CA VAL A 116 -14.55 -6.23 -13.71
C VAL A 116 -14.93 -4.75 -13.63
N LYS A 117 -15.79 -4.41 -12.69
CA LYS A 117 -16.31 -3.04 -12.54
C LYS A 117 -15.33 -2.11 -11.84
N ARG A 118 -14.60 -2.60 -10.84
CA ARG A 118 -13.63 -1.78 -10.11
C ARG A 118 -12.39 -2.55 -9.76
N VAL A 119 -11.24 -1.95 -10.03
CA VAL A 119 -9.92 -2.46 -9.66
C VAL A 119 -9.19 -1.39 -8.87
N VAL A 120 -8.78 -1.70 -7.65
CA VAL A 120 -7.89 -0.86 -6.84
C VAL A 120 -6.54 -1.54 -6.74
N VAL A 121 -5.51 -0.87 -7.22
CA VAL A 121 -4.13 -1.36 -7.23
C VAL A 121 -3.35 -0.73 -6.08
N LEU A 122 -2.69 -1.55 -5.30
CA LEU A 122 -1.89 -1.10 -4.17
C LEU A 122 -0.52 -0.61 -4.62
N SER A 123 -0.24 0.69 -4.41
CA SER A 123 1.06 1.32 -4.63
C SER A 123 1.69 1.79 -3.31
N THR A 124 2.67 2.68 -3.35
CA THR A 124 3.51 3.06 -2.22
C THR A 124 4.15 4.44 -2.44
N ASP A 125 4.56 5.11 -1.36
CA ASP A 125 5.44 6.28 -1.36
C ASP A 125 6.73 6.07 -2.19
N LYS A 126 7.26 4.86 -2.20
CA LYS A 126 8.49 4.53 -2.93
C LYS A 126 8.34 4.52 -4.45
N ALA A 127 7.11 4.59 -4.97
CA ALA A 127 6.83 4.77 -6.39
C ALA A 127 7.05 6.22 -6.87
N VAL A 128 7.10 7.19 -5.92
CA VAL A 128 7.37 8.60 -6.22
C VAL A 128 8.88 8.85 -6.17
N TYR A 129 9.44 9.38 -7.25
CA TYR A 129 10.89 9.56 -7.41
C TYR A 129 11.68 8.31 -7.00
N PRO A 130 11.43 7.15 -7.65
CA PRO A 130 11.95 5.86 -7.19
C PRO A 130 13.46 5.78 -7.34
N ILE A 131 14.16 5.35 -6.28
CA ILE A 131 15.61 5.12 -6.28
C ILE A 131 16.01 3.65 -6.08
N ASN A 132 15.01 2.77 -5.93
CA ASN A 132 15.24 1.34 -5.75
C ASN A 132 14.28 0.52 -6.64
N THR A 133 14.66 -0.73 -6.89
CA THR A 133 13.93 -1.66 -7.78
C THR A 133 12.47 -1.83 -7.37
N MET A 134 12.18 -1.93 -6.07
CA MET A 134 10.81 -2.07 -5.60
C MET A 134 9.97 -0.84 -5.97
N GLY A 135 10.48 0.36 -5.71
CA GLY A 135 9.82 1.62 -6.07
C GLY A 135 9.64 1.77 -7.58
N MET A 136 10.67 1.44 -8.38
CA MET A 136 10.61 1.47 -9.85
C MET A 136 9.52 0.54 -10.39
N THR A 137 9.42 -0.69 -9.86
CA THR A 137 8.38 -1.64 -10.28
C THR A 137 6.98 -1.16 -9.91
N LYS A 138 6.82 -0.50 -8.76
CA LYS A 138 5.53 0.07 -8.34
C LYS A 138 5.15 1.31 -9.15
N SER A 139 6.12 2.15 -9.51
CA SER A 139 5.89 3.29 -10.40
C SER A 139 5.39 2.84 -11.79
N LEU A 140 6.02 1.81 -12.37
CA LEU A 140 5.56 1.22 -13.63
C LEU A 140 4.17 0.58 -13.50
N LEU A 141 3.88 -0.10 -12.40
CA LEU A 141 2.56 -0.67 -12.12
C LEU A 141 1.46 0.40 -12.17
N GLU A 142 1.68 1.60 -11.60
CA GLU A 142 0.72 2.70 -11.71
C GLU A 142 0.46 3.10 -13.16
N LYS A 143 1.50 3.16 -13.99
CA LYS A 143 1.37 3.45 -15.43
C LYS A 143 0.57 2.38 -16.16
N LEU A 144 0.78 1.11 -15.84
CA LEU A 144 -0.03 0.00 -16.40
C LEU A 144 -1.50 0.12 -15.99
N CYS A 145 -1.79 0.42 -14.72
CA CYS A 145 -3.16 0.63 -14.25
C CYS A 145 -3.85 1.79 -15.00
N ILE A 146 -3.17 2.94 -15.13
CA ILE A 146 -3.68 4.10 -15.87
C ILE A 146 -3.89 3.75 -17.35
N ASN A 147 -2.97 3.00 -17.96
CA ASN A 147 -3.10 2.54 -19.34
C ASN A 147 -4.37 1.68 -19.52
N LYS A 148 -4.59 0.68 -18.66
CA LYS A 148 -5.79 -0.16 -18.71
C LYS A 148 -7.08 0.64 -18.49
N ALA A 149 -7.06 1.63 -17.59
CA ALA A 149 -8.20 2.53 -17.38
C ALA A 149 -8.60 3.35 -18.63
N ARG A 150 -7.67 3.53 -19.59
CA ARG A 150 -7.92 4.22 -20.87
C ARG A 150 -8.58 3.33 -21.92
N MET A 151 -8.49 2.01 -21.78
CA MET A 151 -8.95 1.06 -22.82
C MET A 151 -10.44 1.22 -23.11
N PRO A 152 -10.87 1.21 -24.39
CA PRO A 152 -12.29 1.31 -24.77
C PRO A 152 -13.16 0.30 -24.05
N GLN A 153 -12.73 -0.95 -23.96
CA GLN A 153 -13.46 -2.04 -23.31
C GLN A 153 -13.76 -1.76 -21.83
N VAL A 154 -12.83 -1.11 -21.12
CA VAL A 154 -13.01 -0.71 -19.71
C VAL A 154 -14.02 0.43 -19.61
N LYS A 155 -13.90 1.45 -20.48
CA LYS A 155 -14.81 2.60 -20.53
C LYS A 155 -16.24 2.19 -20.87
N GLU A 156 -16.43 1.39 -21.92
CA GLU A 156 -17.75 0.88 -22.36
C GLU A 156 -18.43 0.05 -21.29
N ASN A 157 -17.66 -0.71 -20.53
CA ASN A 157 -18.16 -1.48 -19.39
C ASN A 157 -18.43 -0.64 -18.14
N GLY A 158 -18.12 0.66 -18.15
CA GLY A 158 -18.18 1.53 -16.97
C GLY A 158 -17.16 1.14 -15.89
N GLY A 159 -16.06 0.51 -16.30
CA GLY A 159 -14.99 0.07 -15.40
C GLY A 159 -14.18 1.22 -14.83
N VAL A 160 -13.78 1.10 -13.57
CA VAL A 160 -12.92 2.07 -12.89
C VAL A 160 -11.70 1.35 -12.31
N PHE A 161 -10.54 1.60 -12.91
CA PHE A 161 -9.26 1.09 -12.46
C PHE A 161 -8.46 2.27 -11.88
N CYS A 162 -7.98 2.15 -10.65
CA CYS A 162 -7.29 3.21 -9.93
C CYS A 162 -6.18 2.65 -9.03
N CYS A 163 -5.33 3.53 -8.54
CA CYS A 163 -4.26 3.20 -7.60
C CYS A 163 -4.46 3.88 -6.25
N THR A 164 -3.87 3.30 -5.21
CA THR A 164 -3.76 3.92 -3.90
C THR A 164 -2.30 3.96 -3.47
N ARG A 165 -1.82 5.12 -3.00
CA ARG A 165 -0.49 5.29 -2.40
C ARG A 165 -0.63 5.57 -0.93
N TYR A 166 0.20 4.93 -0.14
CA TYR A 166 0.36 5.21 1.27
C TYR A 166 1.82 5.08 1.68
N GLY A 167 2.17 5.71 2.79
CA GLY A 167 3.50 5.65 3.37
C GLY A 167 3.76 4.36 4.14
N ASN A 168 4.65 4.44 5.10
CA ASN A 168 4.98 3.31 5.95
C ASN A 168 3.78 2.91 6.82
N VAL A 169 3.34 1.67 6.68
CA VAL A 169 2.30 1.09 7.55
C VAL A 169 2.96 0.54 8.81
N MET A 170 2.59 1.13 9.95
CA MET A 170 3.11 0.73 11.26
C MET A 170 2.82 -0.73 11.56
N CYS A 171 3.73 -1.40 12.25
CA CYS A 171 3.65 -2.81 12.64
C CYS A 171 3.47 -3.81 11.50
N SER A 172 3.68 -3.40 10.25
CA SER A 172 3.69 -4.36 9.13
C SER A 172 4.90 -5.29 9.23
N ARG A 173 4.75 -6.53 8.75
CA ARG A 173 5.84 -7.53 8.78
C ARG A 173 7.12 -7.00 8.18
N GLY A 174 8.24 -7.12 8.92
CA GLY A 174 9.56 -6.65 8.52
C GLY A 174 9.73 -5.12 8.55
N SER A 175 8.85 -4.39 9.26
CA SER A 175 8.99 -2.95 9.49
C SER A 175 9.77 -2.63 10.76
N ILE A 176 10.09 -1.34 10.93
CA ILE A 176 10.99 -0.86 11.99
C ILE A 176 10.43 -1.04 13.40
N ILE A 177 9.08 -0.92 13.60
CA ILE A 177 8.47 -1.05 14.94
C ILE A 177 8.64 -2.46 15.50
N PRO A 178 8.27 -3.55 14.79
CA PRO A 178 8.56 -4.91 15.25
C PRO A 178 10.06 -5.17 15.49
N LEU A 179 10.93 -4.61 14.66
CA LEU A 179 12.38 -4.74 14.85
C LEU A 179 12.82 -4.11 16.18
N PHE A 180 12.44 -2.87 16.44
CA PHE A 180 12.81 -2.17 17.68
C PHE A 180 12.24 -2.86 18.92
N ILE A 181 10.99 -3.31 18.88
CA ILE A 181 10.38 -4.07 19.99
C ILE A 181 11.15 -5.39 20.24
N SER A 182 11.51 -6.11 19.18
CA SER A 182 12.33 -7.33 19.30
C SER A 182 13.70 -7.03 19.90
N GLN A 183 14.37 -5.95 19.50
CA GLN A 183 15.64 -5.52 20.06
C GLN A 183 15.52 -5.11 21.54
N ILE A 184 14.45 -4.38 21.91
CA ILE A 184 14.15 -4.04 23.29
C ILE A 184 14.03 -5.30 24.14
N LYS A 185 13.19 -6.25 23.73
CA LYS A 185 12.92 -7.49 24.50
C LYS A 185 14.14 -8.38 24.62
N SER A 186 15.04 -8.36 23.64
CA SER A 186 16.29 -9.15 23.66
C SER A 186 17.47 -8.41 24.30
N GLY A 187 17.29 -7.21 24.85
CA GLY A 187 18.36 -6.42 25.44
C GLY A 187 19.40 -5.91 24.44
N GLN A 188 19.09 -5.95 23.14
CA GLN A 188 19.98 -5.51 22.07
C GLN A 188 19.88 -4.00 21.86
N PRO A 189 20.92 -3.31 21.36
CA PRO A 189 20.80 -1.92 20.95
C PRO A 189 19.74 -1.74 19.84
N LEU A 190 19.00 -0.61 19.89
CA LEU A 190 18.12 -0.21 18.80
C LEU A 190 18.97 0.29 17.63
N THR A 191 18.93 -0.40 16.52
CA THR A 191 19.72 -0.06 15.34
C THR A 191 19.01 0.98 14.47
N VAL A 192 19.46 2.23 14.55
CA VAL A 192 18.93 3.37 13.79
C VAL A 192 19.84 3.63 12.60
N THR A 193 19.29 3.69 11.39
CA THR A 193 20.07 3.94 10.17
C THR A 193 20.54 5.39 10.10
N GLU A 194 19.62 6.34 10.20
CA GLU A 194 19.89 7.78 10.27
C GLU A 194 18.84 8.43 11.18
N PRO A 195 19.22 9.08 12.29
CA PRO A 195 18.28 9.63 13.27
C PRO A 195 17.24 10.59 12.67
N ASN A 196 17.67 11.45 11.76
CA ASN A 196 16.85 12.49 11.14
C ASN A 196 15.97 12.00 9.98
N MET A 197 16.12 10.74 9.54
CA MET A 197 15.21 10.19 8.54
C MET A 197 13.78 10.27 9.00
N THR A 198 12.90 10.76 8.13
CA THR A 198 11.47 10.84 8.42
C THR A 198 10.69 9.76 7.70
N ARG A 199 9.66 9.25 8.36
CA ARG A 199 8.75 8.25 7.80
C ARG A 199 7.32 8.63 8.15
N PHE A 200 6.41 8.39 7.20
CA PHE A 200 4.98 8.50 7.48
C PHE A 200 4.56 7.47 8.53
N MET A 201 3.62 7.84 9.39
CA MET A 201 3.07 7.01 10.45
C MET A 201 1.61 6.72 10.15
N MET A 202 1.35 5.59 9.50
CA MET A 202 0.00 5.16 9.14
C MET A 202 -0.36 3.85 9.82
N SER A 203 -1.60 3.74 10.27
CA SER A 203 -2.15 2.47 10.71
C SER A 203 -2.63 1.61 9.52
N LEU A 204 -2.83 0.32 9.77
CA LEU A 204 -3.49 -0.56 8.79
C LEU A 204 -4.93 -0.11 8.51
N ASP A 205 -5.64 0.39 9.53
CA ASP A 205 -7.00 0.90 9.39
C ASP A 205 -7.07 2.13 8.48
N ASP A 206 -6.13 3.05 8.58
CA ASP A 206 -6.02 4.20 7.67
C ASP A 206 -5.87 3.72 6.23
N SER A 207 -4.99 2.73 6.02
CA SER A 207 -4.75 2.16 4.70
C SER A 207 -6.02 1.47 4.13
N VAL A 208 -6.79 0.80 4.97
CA VAL A 208 -8.08 0.20 4.57
C VAL A 208 -9.10 1.29 4.24
N ARG A 209 -9.17 2.37 5.03
CA ARG A 209 -10.05 3.52 4.73
C ARG A 209 -9.74 4.12 3.36
N LEU A 210 -8.47 4.27 3.00
CA LEU A 210 -8.05 4.74 1.69
C LEU A 210 -8.57 3.84 0.56
N VAL A 211 -8.41 2.51 0.71
CA VAL A 211 -8.91 1.55 -0.30
C VAL A 211 -10.43 1.60 -0.44
N MET A 212 -11.14 1.66 0.69
CA MET A 212 -12.60 1.79 0.70
C MET A 212 -13.07 3.09 0.03
N TYR A 213 -12.35 4.18 0.29
CA TYR A 213 -12.59 5.47 -0.33
C TYR A 213 -12.39 5.40 -1.85
N ALA A 214 -11.28 4.80 -2.29
CA ALA A 214 -10.96 4.61 -3.70
C ALA A 214 -12.02 3.75 -4.41
N PHE A 215 -12.45 2.63 -3.82
CA PHE A 215 -13.54 1.84 -4.40
C PHE A 215 -14.81 2.64 -4.63
N LYS A 216 -15.12 3.59 -3.73
CA LYS A 216 -16.36 4.36 -3.77
C LYS A 216 -16.29 5.57 -4.70
N HIS A 217 -15.17 6.28 -4.71
CA HIS A 217 -15.07 7.63 -5.26
C HIS A 217 -14.13 7.78 -6.46
N ALA A 218 -13.36 6.73 -6.82
CA ALA A 218 -12.41 6.84 -7.92
C ALA A 218 -13.08 7.03 -9.28
N HIS A 219 -12.43 7.84 -10.10
CA HIS A 219 -12.62 7.87 -11.54
C HIS A 219 -11.50 7.04 -12.23
N PRO A 220 -11.68 6.67 -13.51
CA PRO A 220 -10.68 5.88 -14.21
C PRO A 220 -9.28 6.52 -14.16
N GLY A 221 -8.28 5.74 -13.76
CA GLY A 221 -6.89 6.16 -13.74
C GLY A 221 -6.46 7.03 -12.56
N ASP A 222 -7.35 7.36 -11.64
CA ASP A 222 -6.99 8.15 -10.44
C ASP A 222 -5.94 7.46 -9.58
N ILE A 223 -5.11 8.26 -8.92
CA ILE A 223 -4.27 7.82 -7.82
C ILE A 223 -4.71 8.55 -6.56
N PHE A 224 -5.14 7.81 -5.55
CA PHE A 224 -5.44 8.35 -4.23
C PHE A 224 -4.26 8.21 -3.29
N VAL A 225 -4.00 9.27 -2.55
CA VAL A 225 -2.91 9.37 -1.59
C VAL A 225 -3.47 9.64 -0.21
N GLN A 226 -3.10 8.82 0.77
CA GLN A 226 -3.43 9.05 2.17
C GLN A 226 -2.53 10.14 2.74
N LYS A 227 -3.11 11.19 3.31
CA LYS A 227 -2.37 12.11 4.15
C LYS A 227 -2.11 11.49 5.52
N ALA A 228 -0.88 11.58 5.99
CA ALA A 228 -0.49 11.01 7.27
C ALA A 228 0.53 11.90 7.98
N PRO A 229 0.56 11.89 9.31
CA PRO A 229 1.64 12.50 10.06
C PRO A 229 2.93 11.71 9.86
N ALA A 230 4.05 12.31 10.23
CA ALA A 230 5.36 11.67 10.18
C ALA A 230 6.13 11.84 11.49
N ALA A 231 7.11 10.97 11.69
CA ALA A 231 8.08 11.10 12.77
C ALA A 231 9.50 10.79 12.25
N THR A 232 10.51 11.25 12.96
CA THR A 232 11.88 10.80 12.71
C THR A 232 12.08 9.38 13.26
N VAL A 233 13.06 8.67 12.71
CA VAL A 233 13.41 7.33 13.20
C VAL A 233 13.90 7.39 14.65
N GLU A 234 14.61 8.46 15.02
CA GLU A 234 15.03 8.70 16.42
C GLU A 234 13.83 8.91 17.36
N THR A 235 12.87 9.78 16.97
CA THR A 235 11.64 10.00 17.77
C THR A 235 10.90 8.68 17.99
N LEU A 236 10.85 7.80 16.98
CA LEU A 236 10.23 6.49 17.09
C LEU A 236 10.98 5.57 18.06
N ALA A 237 12.33 5.55 17.99
CA ALA A 237 13.15 4.76 18.90
C ALA A 237 12.97 5.21 20.36
N ILE A 238 12.97 6.53 20.62
CA ILE A 238 12.75 7.11 21.95
C ILE A 238 11.34 6.76 22.46
N ALA A 239 10.30 6.95 21.64
CA ALA A 239 8.92 6.66 22.01
C ALA A 239 8.72 5.19 22.41
N LEU A 240 9.32 4.26 21.67
CA LEU A 240 9.25 2.83 22.02
C LEU A 240 10.05 2.51 23.28
N LYS A 241 11.25 3.07 23.45
CA LYS A 241 12.03 2.91 24.70
C LYS A 241 11.23 3.35 25.93
N GLU A 242 10.57 4.52 25.87
CA GLU A 242 9.75 5.03 26.95
C GLU A 242 8.51 4.16 27.20
N LEU A 243 7.82 3.70 26.15
CA LEU A 243 6.65 2.82 26.30
C LEU A 243 6.98 1.50 26.96
N PHE A 244 8.14 0.92 26.61
CA PHE A 244 8.59 -0.37 27.15
C PHE A 244 9.46 -0.23 28.41
N ASN A 245 9.61 0.98 28.96
CA ASN A 245 10.50 1.28 30.08
C ASN A 245 11.91 0.69 29.90
N ALA A 246 12.46 0.84 28.70
CA ALA A 246 13.69 0.18 28.26
C ALA A 246 14.90 1.12 28.29
N ASN A 247 16.06 0.60 28.70
CA ASN A 247 17.33 1.32 28.78
C ASN A 247 18.30 0.98 27.65
N ASN A 248 17.84 0.27 26.61
CA ASN A 248 18.67 -0.12 25.46
C ASN A 248 19.37 1.10 24.82
N GLU A 249 20.60 0.92 24.41
CA GLU A 249 21.35 1.92 23.65
C GLU A 249 20.71 2.14 22.26
N ILE A 250 20.75 3.35 21.74
CA ILE A 250 20.43 3.65 20.35
C ILE A 250 21.75 3.68 19.57
N LYS A 251 21.95 2.73 18.67
CA LYS A 251 23.15 2.59 17.85
C LYS A 251 22.90 3.05 16.43
N ILE A 252 23.61 4.08 15.96
CA ILE A 252 23.55 4.55 14.59
C ILE A 252 24.39 3.63 13.70
N ILE A 253 23.78 3.07 12.65
CA ILE A 253 24.41 2.09 11.74
C ILE A 253 24.61 2.60 10.31
N GLY A 254 24.17 3.83 10.00
CA GLY A 254 24.21 4.42 8.66
C GLY A 254 23.05 4.00 7.77
N ALA A 255 22.77 4.81 6.75
CA ALA A 255 21.70 4.56 5.78
C ALA A 255 22.02 3.32 4.92
N ARG A 256 20.99 2.53 4.63
CA ARG A 256 21.09 1.37 3.74
C ARG A 256 20.97 1.80 2.29
N HIS A 257 21.45 0.95 1.40
CA HIS A 257 21.26 1.17 -0.04
C HIS A 257 19.77 1.31 -0.39
N GLY A 258 19.44 2.35 -1.17
CA GLY A 258 18.06 2.60 -1.61
C GLY A 258 17.13 3.20 -0.55
N GLU A 259 17.65 3.65 0.59
CA GLU A 259 16.90 4.42 1.59
C GLU A 259 17.00 5.93 1.34
N LYS A 260 15.87 6.64 1.47
CA LYS A 260 15.77 8.09 1.37
C LYS A 260 15.75 8.73 2.74
N MET A 261 16.21 10.00 2.83
CA MET A 261 16.06 10.81 4.04
C MET A 261 14.59 11.04 4.39
N TYR A 262 13.75 11.24 3.40
CA TYR A 262 12.29 11.35 3.53
C TYR A 262 11.59 10.62 2.39
N GLU A 263 10.35 10.24 2.59
CA GLU A 263 9.53 9.57 1.59
C GLU A 263 8.49 10.54 1.01
N SER A 264 8.31 10.54 -0.31
CA SER A 264 7.34 11.38 -1.00
C SER A 264 6.11 10.58 -1.40
N LEU A 265 4.92 11.15 -1.19
CA LEU A 265 3.64 10.55 -1.60
C LEU A 265 3.06 11.23 -2.85
N CYS A 266 3.35 12.52 -3.06
CA CYS A 266 3.04 13.22 -4.31
C CYS A 266 4.27 14.00 -4.77
N GLY A 267 4.64 13.82 -6.04
CA GLY A 267 5.70 14.63 -6.66
C GLY A 267 5.23 16.06 -6.95
N LYS A 268 6.18 16.95 -7.27
CA LYS A 268 5.89 18.36 -7.60
C LYS A 268 4.92 18.48 -8.78
N GLU A 269 5.14 17.68 -9.81
CA GLU A 269 4.33 17.65 -11.03
C GLU A 269 2.92 17.12 -10.74
N GLU A 270 2.79 16.19 -9.79
CA GLU A 270 1.51 15.63 -9.36
C GLU A 270 0.74 16.63 -8.52
N MET A 271 1.41 17.34 -7.60
CA MET A 271 0.80 18.36 -6.76
C MET A 271 0.19 19.52 -7.56
N SER A 272 0.70 19.82 -8.74
CA SER A 272 0.14 20.87 -9.62
C SER A 272 -1.28 20.57 -10.09
N LYS A 273 -1.70 19.32 -10.07
CA LYS A 273 -3.03 18.85 -10.49
C LYS A 273 -3.77 18.05 -9.41
N ALA A 274 -3.15 17.85 -8.26
CA ALA A 274 -3.75 17.12 -7.17
C ALA A 274 -4.91 17.92 -6.54
N GLU A 275 -6.01 17.24 -6.30
CA GLU A 275 -7.16 17.77 -5.58
C GLU A 275 -7.03 17.41 -4.10
N ASP A 276 -7.21 18.40 -3.24
CA ASP A 276 -7.22 18.22 -1.78
C ASP A 276 -8.64 17.83 -1.33
N LEU A 277 -8.77 16.61 -0.81
CA LEU A 277 -10.04 16.06 -0.32
C LEU A 277 -10.06 15.89 1.21
N GLY A 278 -9.32 16.76 1.93
CA GLY A 278 -9.20 16.67 3.38
C GLY A 278 -8.18 15.60 3.80
N ASP A 279 -8.62 14.39 4.11
CA ASP A 279 -7.74 13.29 4.52
C ASP A 279 -6.93 12.68 3.37
N PHE A 280 -7.30 12.99 2.12
CA PHE A 280 -6.70 12.42 0.92
C PHE A 280 -6.29 13.48 -0.09
N TYR A 281 -5.30 13.15 -0.92
CA TYR A 281 -5.14 13.79 -2.22
C TYR A 281 -5.65 12.84 -3.31
N ARG A 282 -6.31 13.40 -4.31
CA ARG A 282 -6.64 12.73 -5.56
C ARG A 282 -5.74 13.29 -6.66
N ILE A 283 -4.99 12.44 -7.34
CA ILE A 283 -4.19 12.79 -8.50
C ILE A 283 -4.95 12.26 -9.72
N PRO A 284 -5.60 13.13 -10.51
CA PRO A 284 -6.34 12.71 -11.70
C PRO A 284 -5.37 12.21 -12.79
N ALA A 285 -5.80 11.20 -13.54
CA ALA A 285 -5.04 10.71 -14.67
C ALA A 285 -5.07 11.72 -15.83
N ASP A 286 -3.99 11.76 -16.59
CA ASP A 286 -3.95 12.48 -17.85
C ASP A 286 -4.44 11.56 -18.98
N PHE A 287 -5.60 11.84 -19.54
CA PHE A 287 -6.20 11.09 -20.65
C PHE A 287 -6.02 11.74 -22.01
N ARG A 288 -5.14 12.72 -22.15
CA ARG A 288 -4.77 13.26 -23.45
C ARG A 288 -4.13 12.17 -24.30
N ASP A 289 -4.43 12.18 -25.60
CA ASP A 289 -3.80 11.28 -26.55
C ASP A 289 -2.43 11.83 -27.02
N LEU A 290 -1.75 11.09 -27.90
CA LEU A 290 -0.44 11.46 -28.40
C LEU A 290 -0.44 12.74 -29.26
N ASN A 291 -1.60 13.21 -29.72
CA ASN A 291 -1.71 14.46 -30.47
C ASN A 291 -1.90 15.65 -29.51
N TYR A 292 -0.83 15.99 -28.81
CA TYR A 292 -0.82 17.03 -27.80
C TYR A 292 -1.19 18.42 -28.30
N THR A 293 -1.03 18.71 -29.61
CA THR A 293 -1.30 20.04 -30.16
C THR A 293 -2.75 20.48 -29.97
N LYS A 294 -3.71 19.56 -29.98
CA LYS A 294 -5.14 19.86 -29.74
C LYS A 294 -5.49 20.15 -28.27
N TYR A 295 -4.54 19.93 -27.36
CA TYR A 295 -4.73 20.15 -25.91
C TYR A 295 -3.89 21.29 -25.36
N LEU A 296 -3.30 22.12 -26.23
CA LEU A 296 -2.56 23.29 -25.80
C LEU A 296 -3.51 24.25 -25.07
N ALA A 297 -3.30 24.38 -23.77
CA ALA A 297 -4.02 25.33 -22.95
C ALA A 297 -3.45 26.73 -23.15
N THR A 298 -4.32 27.74 -23.14
CA THR A 298 -3.91 29.16 -23.19
C THR A 298 -3.26 29.58 -21.86
N ASP A 299 -3.55 28.90 -20.77
CA ASP A 299 -2.97 29.13 -19.45
C ASP A 299 -2.71 27.77 -18.76
N PRO A 300 -1.57 27.11 -19.04
CA PRO A 300 -1.25 25.82 -18.43
C PRO A 300 -1.03 25.97 -16.92
N PRO A 301 -1.45 24.98 -16.12
CA PRO A 301 -1.23 25.01 -14.68
C PRO A 301 0.27 25.13 -14.39
N ARG A 302 0.65 26.07 -13.52
CA ARG A 302 2.03 26.23 -13.09
C ARG A 302 2.43 25.06 -12.22
N LEU A 303 3.63 24.53 -12.46
CA LEU A 303 4.21 23.51 -11.60
C LEU A 303 4.34 24.05 -10.17
N GLN A 304 3.95 23.28 -9.17
CA GLN A 304 4.16 23.64 -7.78
C GLN A 304 5.63 23.36 -7.40
N ASP A 305 6.20 24.23 -6.58
CA ASP A 305 7.58 24.06 -6.09
C ASP A 305 7.68 23.05 -4.95
N LYS A 306 6.55 22.64 -4.40
CA LYS A 306 6.50 21.75 -3.24
C LYS A 306 5.85 20.42 -3.58
N GLU A 307 6.50 19.33 -3.17
CA GLU A 307 5.96 17.98 -3.12
C GLU A 307 5.24 17.75 -1.78
N TYR A 308 4.48 16.65 -1.65
CA TYR A 308 3.97 16.18 -0.37
C TYR A 308 4.82 15.00 0.10
N ASN A 309 5.56 15.17 1.20
CA ASN A 309 6.51 14.20 1.72
C ASN A 309 6.49 14.12 3.25
N SER A 310 7.23 13.15 3.81
CA SER A 310 7.28 12.91 5.25
C SER A 310 8.08 13.96 6.03
N ASP A 311 8.81 14.84 5.34
CA ASP A 311 9.53 15.94 5.98
C ASP A 311 8.65 17.18 6.16
N ASN A 312 7.73 17.45 5.22
CA ASN A 312 6.88 18.65 5.22
C ASN A 312 5.43 18.41 5.69
N THR A 313 5.08 17.20 6.13
CA THR A 313 3.78 16.92 6.76
C THR A 313 3.82 17.21 8.27
N ARG A 314 2.66 17.08 8.94
CA ARG A 314 2.57 17.22 10.39
C ARG A 314 3.56 16.27 11.08
N ARG A 315 4.49 16.83 11.86
CA ARG A 315 5.49 16.07 12.62
C ARG A 315 4.95 15.71 14.01
N LEU A 316 5.05 14.43 14.38
CA LEU A 316 4.72 13.96 15.71
C LEU A 316 5.95 14.08 16.63
N ASN A 317 5.73 14.58 17.84
CA ASN A 317 6.70 14.50 18.93
C ASN A 317 6.58 13.14 19.66
N VAL A 318 7.49 12.89 20.63
CA VAL A 318 7.54 11.62 21.37
C VAL A 318 6.20 11.31 22.06
N ALA A 319 5.59 12.28 22.73
CA ALA A 319 4.31 12.06 23.44
C ALA A 319 3.17 11.69 22.48
N GLN A 320 3.01 12.43 21.39
CA GLN A 320 1.99 12.16 20.36
C GLN A 320 2.22 10.80 19.68
N LEU A 321 3.50 10.45 19.46
CA LEU A 321 3.83 9.17 18.85
C LEU A 321 3.55 7.99 19.81
N LYS A 322 3.79 8.16 21.10
CA LYS A 322 3.39 7.16 22.13
C LYS A 322 1.88 6.94 22.13
N GLU A 323 1.08 8.01 22.11
CA GLU A 323 -0.39 7.92 22.03
C GLU A 323 -0.80 7.14 20.77
N LEU A 324 -0.21 7.44 19.62
CA LEU A 324 -0.50 6.73 18.38
C LEU A 324 -0.08 5.26 18.44
N LEU A 325 1.10 4.94 18.96
CA LEU A 325 1.59 3.57 19.10
C LEU A 325 0.71 2.72 20.01
N LEU A 326 0.15 3.31 21.09
CA LEU A 326 -0.77 2.63 21.99
C LEU A 326 -2.13 2.29 21.35
N THR A 327 -2.49 2.87 20.21
CA THR A 327 -3.70 2.46 19.46
C THR A 327 -3.49 1.19 18.63
N LEU A 328 -2.24 0.72 18.48
CA LEU A 328 -1.91 -0.41 17.62
C LEU A 328 -2.02 -1.73 18.40
N PRO A 329 -2.87 -2.70 17.97
CA PRO A 329 -3.04 -3.98 18.65
C PRO A 329 -1.72 -4.71 18.90
N TYR A 330 -0.84 -4.74 17.90
CA TYR A 330 0.48 -5.36 18.01
C TYR A 330 1.31 -4.78 19.17
N VAL A 331 1.34 -3.46 19.34
CA VAL A 331 2.09 -2.80 20.41
C VAL A 331 1.46 -3.13 21.77
N GLN A 332 0.13 -3.15 21.87
CA GLN A 332 -0.60 -3.52 23.09
C GLN A 332 -0.31 -4.98 23.49
N GLU A 333 -0.35 -5.92 22.55
CA GLU A 333 -0.02 -7.33 22.77
C GLU A 333 1.42 -7.49 23.29
N GLU A 334 2.37 -6.80 22.66
CA GLU A 334 3.78 -6.85 23.04
C GLU A 334 4.06 -6.23 24.43
N LEU A 335 3.35 -5.16 24.80
CA LEU A 335 3.42 -4.56 26.14
C LEU A 335 2.85 -5.51 27.21
N ASN A 336 1.69 -6.10 26.95
CA ASN A 336 1.06 -7.05 27.88
C ASN A 336 1.94 -8.29 28.11
N SER A 337 2.69 -8.73 27.11
CA SER A 337 3.56 -9.91 27.23
C SER A 337 4.81 -9.69 28.10
N ILE A 338 5.14 -8.45 28.49
CA ILE A 338 6.25 -8.15 29.41
C ILE A 338 5.80 -8.19 30.88
N HIS A 339 4.50 -8.01 31.11
CA HIS A 339 3.93 -8.02 32.47
C HIS A 339 3.48 -9.41 32.95
N HIS A 340 3.71 -10.43 32.11
CA HIS A 340 3.52 -11.85 32.43
C HIS A 340 4.85 -12.60 32.40
#